data_61558bab0ee50fe1c94869597278ab2f
#
_entry.id   61558bab0ee50fe1c94869597278ab2f
#
_cell.length_a   1.000
_cell.length_b   1.000
_cell.length_c   1.000
_cell.angle_alpha   90.00
_cell.angle_beta   90.00
_cell.angle_gamma   90.00
#
_symmetry.space_group_name_H-M   'P 1'
#
loop_
_entity.id
_entity.type
_entity.pdbx_description
1 polymer ?
#
loop_
_entity_poly.entity_id
_entity_poly.type
_entity_poly.pdbx_seq_one_letter_code
_entity_poly.pdbx_strand_id
1 'polypeptide(L)'
;MNNFIPVKNISKEGVVSIKNGIKPNFNSEVEVERKPDWIRLKLKENRRFSSVKNQVEGRRLNTVCEEAMCPNINECWNNGTATFMLLGSVCTRACKFCSVDTGNPRGRLDELEPDNVAKSIEEMRVKYAVLTSVNRDDLDDGGAGHFSNTIRAIKRRTPDVDVEALCPDFKGDLVALKKVLSSGLQVFAQNLETVKRLTQPVRDPRAGYEQTLFVLEESKKLFPKVITKTSLMLGL
;
A
#
# COMPACT_ATOMS: atom_id res chain seq x y z
N MET A 1 3.40 3.05 -34.04
CA MET A 1 2.56 3.13 -32.83
C MET A 1 2.40 1.72 -32.30
N ASN A 2 3.10 1.36 -31.23
CA ASN A 2 2.92 0.05 -30.61
C ASN A 2 1.58 0.07 -29.87
N ASN A 3 0.59 -0.63 -30.40
CA ASN A 3 -0.69 -0.82 -29.75
C ASN A 3 -0.49 -1.69 -28.50
N PHE A 4 -0.36 -1.05 -27.33
CA PHE A 4 -0.40 -1.76 -26.05
C PHE A 4 -1.82 -2.27 -25.82
N ILE A 5 -1.98 -3.59 -25.82
CA ILE A 5 -3.25 -4.23 -25.46
C ILE A 5 -3.18 -4.54 -23.96
N PRO A 6 -3.99 -3.86 -23.13
CA PRO A 6 -4.01 -4.14 -21.69
C PRO A 6 -4.45 -5.58 -21.42
N VAL A 7 -3.71 -6.30 -20.61
CA VAL A 7 -4.09 -7.64 -20.16
C VAL A 7 -5.17 -7.51 -19.09
N LYS A 8 -6.37 -8.03 -19.36
CA LYS A 8 -7.44 -8.12 -18.36
C LYS A 8 -7.12 -9.23 -17.37
N ASN A 9 -7.39 -8.94 -16.11
CA ASN A 9 -7.28 -9.88 -14.99
C ASN A 9 -8.59 -9.89 -14.19
N ILE A 10 -8.81 -10.96 -13.45
CA ILE A 10 -9.90 -11.05 -12.46
C ILE A 10 -9.23 -11.27 -11.12
N SER A 11 -9.41 -10.34 -10.18
CA SER A 11 -8.85 -10.45 -8.84
C SER A 11 -9.48 -11.60 -8.04
N LYS A 12 -8.88 -11.95 -6.90
CA LYS A 12 -9.42 -12.96 -5.96
C LYS A 12 -10.84 -12.62 -5.50
N GLU A 13 -11.18 -11.33 -5.48
CA GLU A 13 -12.50 -10.80 -5.11
C GLU A 13 -13.48 -10.74 -6.31
N GLY A 14 -13.08 -11.24 -7.48
CA GLY A 14 -13.90 -11.26 -8.70
C GLY A 14 -14.05 -9.89 -9.38
N VAL A 15 -13.10 -8.96 -9.15
CA VAL A 15 -13.07 -7.64 -9.79
C VAL A 15 -12.30 -7.71 -11.09
N VAL A 16 -12.89 -7.24 -12.18
CA VAL A 16 -12.20 -7.10 -13.48
C VAL A 16 -11.23 -5.91 -13.39
N SER A 17 -9.97 -6.16 -13.67
CA SER A 17 -8.88 -5.19 -13.58
C SER A 17 -7.97 -5.24 -14.81
N ILE A 18 -7.08 -4.25 -14.94
CA ILE A 18 -5.97 -4.25 -15.89
C ILE A 18 -4.71 -4.61 -15.10
N LYS A 19 -4.10 -5.72 -15.48
CA LYS A 19 -2.90 -6.23 -14.81
C LYS A 19 -1.76 -5.22 -14.90
N ASN A 20 -1.09 -4.97 -13.77
CA ASN A 20 0.02 -4.02 -13.64
C ASN A 20 -0.32 -2.58 -14.06
N GLY A 21 -1.59 -2.19 -14.07
CA GLY A 21 -2.04 -0.89 -14.55
C GLY A 21 -1.82 -0.65 -16.05
N ILE A 22 -2.03 0.59 -16.49
CA ILE A 22 -1.74 1.02 -17.86
C ILE A 22 -0.28 1.48 -17.90
N LYS A 23 0.66 0.57 -18.22
CA LYS A 23 2.05 0.95 -18.47
C LYS A 23 2.28 1.15 -19.96
N PRO A 24 2.71 2.34 -20.40
CA PRO A 24 3.24 2.45 -21.77
C PRO A 24 4.47 1.55 -21.85
N ASN A 25 4.57 0.77 -22.94
CA ASN A 25 5.80 0.09 -23.27
C ASN A 25 6.89 1.17 -23.49
N PHE A 26 7.70 1.39 -22.47
CA PHE A 26 8.98 2.04 -22.66
C PHE A 26 9.88 1.01 -23.34
N ASN A 27 9.76 0.91 -24.67
CA ASN A 27 10.88 0.45 -25.50
C ASN A 27 11.92 1.59 -25.45
N SER A 28 12.52 1.80 -24.29
CA SER A 28 13.75 2.54 -24.25
C SER A 28 14.84 1.54 -24.62
N GLU A 29 15.59 1.82 -25.66
CA GLU A 29 16.91 1.26 -25.93
C GLU A 29 17.92 1.65 -24.84
N VAL A 30 17.46 1.81 -23.61
CA VAL A 30 18.32 2.06 -22.47
C VAL A 30 18.97 0.73 -22.15
N GLU A 31 20.25 0.63 -22.41
CA GLU A 31 21.10 -0.45 -21.94
C GLU A 31 20.89 -0.58 -20.42
N VAL A 32 20.32 -1.70 -19.99
CA VAL A 32 20.14 -1.96 -18.55
C VAL A 32 21.51 -2.29 -17.98
N GLU A 33 22.12 -1.31 -17.33
CA GLU A 33 23.39 -1.52 -16.64
C GLU A 33 23.26 -2.65 -15.60
N ARG A 34 24.32 -3.42 -15.43
CA ARG A 34 24.40 -4.46 -14.41
C ARG A 34 24.26 -3.84 -13.02
N LYS A 35 23.35 -4.39 -12.21
CA LYS A 35 23.21 -3.95 -10.83
C LYS A 35 24.52 -4.08 -10.06
N PRO A 36 24.87 -3.09 -9.20
CA PRO A 36 26.07 -3.18 -8.37
C PRO A 36 26.14 -4.47 -7.55
N ASP A 37 27.33 -5.00 -7.34
CA ASP A 37 27.53 -6.29 -6.66
C ASP A 37 27.06 -6.32 -5.20
N TRP A 38 26.88 -5.17 -4.57
CA TRP A 38 26.34 -5.07 -3.21
C TRP A 38 24.80 -5.26 -3.16
N ILE A 39 24.10 -5.15 -4.31
CA ILE A 39 22.66 -5.47 -4.40
C ILE A 39 22.53 -6.98 -4.62
N ARG A 40 22.55 -7.75 -3.54
CA ARG A 40 22.37 -9.20 -3.58
C ARG A 40 21.17 -9.60 -2.75
N LEU A 41 20.29 -10.41 -3.32
CA LEU A 41 19.23 -11.08 -2.58
C LEU A 41 19.86 -12.22 -1.75
N LYS A 42 19.71 -12.14 -0.43
CA LYS A 42 20.09 -13.25 0.48
C LYS A 42 18.88 -14.18 0.63
N LEU A 43 18.82 -15.23 -0.17
CA LEU A 43 17.82 -16.27 0.00
C LEU A 43 18.18 -17.08 1.25
N LYS A 44 17.41 -16.95 2.30
CA LYS A 44 17.48 -17.80 3.49
C LYS A 44 16.22 -18.67 3.51
N GLU A 45 16.39 -19.98 3.47
CA GLU A 45 15.31 -20.89 3.81
C GLU A 45 15.04 -20.80 5.32
N ASN A 46 13.84 -20.38 5.71
CA ASN A 46 13.43 -20.33 7.10
C ASN A 46 11.95 -20.69 7.23
N ARG A 47 11.63 -21.45 8.27
CA ARG A 47 10.25 -21.83 8.64
C ARG A 47 9.32 -20.62 8.84
N ARG A 48 9.88 -19.45 9.18
CA ARG A 48 9.11 -18.25 9.45
C ARG A 48 8.52 -17.65 8.17
N PHE A 49 9.24 -17.68 7.04
CA PHE A 49 8.71 -17.27 5.73
C PHE A 49 7.45 -18.07 5.37
N SER A 50 7.52 -19.41 5.47
CA SER A 50 6.38 -20.28 5.18
C SER A 50 5.21 -20.03 6.12
N SER A 51 5.48 -19.77 7.40
CA SER A 51 4.42 -19.41 8.37
C SER A 51 3.71 -18.13 8.00
N VAL A 52 4.45 -17.06 7.65
CA VAL A 52 3.86 -15.79 7.21
C VAL A 52 3.03 -15.98 5.94
N LYS A 53 3.56 -16.71 4.96
CA LYS A 53 2.87 -17.00 3.70
C LYS A 53 1.54 -17.73 3.94
N ASN A 54 1.55 -18.78 4.74
CA ASN A 54 0.35 -19.56 5.07
C ASN A 54 -0.71 -18.71 5.79
N GLN A 55 -0.30 -17.77 6.63
CA GLN A 55 -1.23 -16.86 7.32
C GLN A 55 -1.87 -15.87 6.35
N VAL A 56 -1.09 -15.29 5.43
CA VAL A 56 -1.57 -14.35 4.41
C VAL A 56 -2.58 -15.06 3.49
N GLU A 57 -2.20 -16.22 2.95
CA GLU A 57 -3.06 -17.00 2.04
C GLU A 57 -4.31 -17.55 2.74
N GLY A 58 -4.15 -18.13 3.92
CA GLY A 58 -5.24 -18.76 4.67
C GLY A 58 -6.32 -17.78 5.13
N ARG A 59 -5.98 -16.50 5.26
CA ARG A 59 -6.92 -15.42 5.63
C ARG A 59 -7.32 -14.52 4.47
N ARG A 60 -6.92 -14.87 3.25
CA ARG A 60 -7.19 -14.08 2.03
C ARG A 60 -6.71 -12.63 2.13
N LEU A 61 -5.60 -12.38 2.83
CA LEU A 61 -5.02 -11.06 2.96
C LEU A 61 -4.18 -10.73 1.73
N ASN A 62 -4.06 -9.44 1.44
CA ASN A 62 -3.18 -8.93 0.39
C ASN A 62 -1.95 -8.30 1.04
N THR A 63 -0.79 -8.46 0.42
CA THR A 63 0.45 -7.81 0.87
C THR A 63 1.11 -7.06 -0.28
N VAL A 64 1.66 -5.89 0.02
CA VAL A 64 2.50 -5.16 -0.96
C VAL A 64 3.71 -5.99 -1.36
N CYS A 65 4.18 -6.86 -0.45
CA CYS A 65 5.31 -7.74 -0.72
C CYS A 65 5.08 -8.64 -1.94
N GLU A 66 3.84 -9.13 -2.13
CA GLU A 66 3.44 -9.94 -3.27
C GLU A 66 3.01 -9.07 -4.45
N GLU A 67 2.10 -8.12 -4.25
CA GLU A 67 1.51 -7.31 -5.32
C GLU A 67 2.53 -6.40 -6.02
N ALA A 68 3.52 -5.89 -5.29
CA ALA A 68 4.61 -5.09 -5.84
C ALA A 68 5.81 -5.93 -6.30
N MET A 69 5.74 -7.27 -6.23
CA MET A 69 6.85 -8.18 -6.55
C MET A 69 8.15 -7.77 -5.84
N CYS A 70 8.05 -7.49 -4.53
CA CYS A 70 9.13 -6.92 -3.74
C CYS A 70 10.34 -7.88 -3.65
N PRO A 71 11.55 -7.46 -4.07
CA PRO A 71 12.72 -8.33 -4.01
C PRO A 71 13.15 -8.70 -2.58
N ASN A 72 12.72 -7.91 -1.58
CA ASN A 72 13.09 -8.12 -0.18
C ASN A 72 12.10 -9.02 0.59
N ILE A 73 11.08 -9.57 -0.08
CA ILE A 73 10.02 -10.36 0.56
C ILE A 73 10.59 -11.50 1.42
N ASN A 74 11.61 -12.19 0.93
CA ASN A 74 12.24 -13.31 1.65
C ASN A 74 12.87 -12.83 2.98
N GLU A 75 13.62 -11.74 2.95
CA GLU A 75 14.25 -11.18 4.14
C GLU A 75 13.24 -10.66 5.15
N CYS A 76 12.26 -9.86 4.68
CA CYS A 76 11.22 -9.27 5.53
C CYS A 76 10.36 -10.34 6.21
N TRP A 77 9.87 -11.32 5.46
CA TRP A 77 9.02 -12.37 6.01
C TRP A 77 9.79 -13.32 6.96
N ASN A 78 11.06 -13.58 6.68
CA ASN A 78 11.92 -14.32 7.63
C ASN A 78 12.15 -13.55 8.93
N ASN A 79 12.15 -12.22 8.88
CA ASN A 79 12.22 -11.35 10.06
C ASN A 79 10.85 -11.15 10.74
N GLY A 80 9.78 -11.75 10.19
CA GLY A 80 8.42 -11.64 10.71
C GLY A 80 7.77 -10.27 10.43
N THR A 81 8.21 -9.58 9.37
CA THR A 81 7.67 -8.29 8.95
C THR A 81 6.92 -8.46 7.64
N ALA A 82 5.66 -8.05 7.57
CA ALA A 82 4.88 -7.96 6.35
C ALA A 82 4.16 -6.61 6.28
N THR A 83 4.02 -6.07 5.07
CA THR A 83 3.23 -4.87 4.82
C THR A 83 1.89 -5.29 4.27
N PHE A 84 0.84 -5.16 5.07
CA PHE A 84 -0.52 -5.50 4.67
C PHE A 84 -1.10 -4.43 3.77
N MET A 85 -1.71 -4.87 2.66
CA MET A 85 -2.41 -4.02 1.73
C MET A 85 -3.92 -4.17 1.93
N LEU A 86 -4.53 -3.14 2.47
CA LEU A 86 -5.96 -3.09 2.78
C LEU A 86 -6.80 -2.72 1.56
N LEU A 87 -8.13 -2.98 1.66
CA LEU A 87 -9.12 -2.58 0.68
C LEU A 87 -9.06 -3.39 -0.64
N GLY A 88 -8.46 -4.58 -0.58
CA GLY A 88 -8.32 -5.50 -1.71
C GLY A 88 -7.08 -5.23 -2.57
N SER A 89 -7.03 -5.89 -3.74
CA SER A 89 -5.87 -5.91 -4.64
C SER A 89 -6.02 -5.03 -5.88
N VAL A 90 -7.15 -4.32 -6.05
CA VAL A 90 -7.44 -3.53 -7.24
C VAL A 90 -7.55 -2.04 -6.90
N CYS A 91 -6.67 -1.24 -7.50
CA CYS A 91 -6.60 0.21 -7.30
C CYS A 91 -7.49 0.93 -8.32
N THR A 92 -8.18 1.99 -7.88
CA THR A 92 -8.94 2.86 -8.81
C THR A 92 -8.05 3.82 -9.60
N ARG A 93 -6.77 3.94 -9.24
CA ARG A 93 -5.79 4.83 -9.88
C ARG A 93 -4.72 4.04 -10.63
N ALA A 94 -4.13 4.67 -11.66
CA ALA A 94 -3.19 4.06 -12.60
C ALA A 94 -1.84 4.79 -12.63
N CYS A 95 -1.13 4.82 -11.50
CA CYS A 95 0.23 5.39 -11.45
C CYS A 95 1.19 4.53 -12.28
N LYS A 96 2.00 5.16 -13.15
CA LYS A 96 2.83 4.45 -14.15
C LYS A 96 3.94 3.58 -13.53
N PHE A 97 4.40 3.90 -12.35
CA PHE A 97 5.42 3.14 -11.62
C PHE A 97 4.86 1.96 -10.82
N CYS A 98 3.53 1.91 -10.61
CA CYS A 98 2.90 0.95 -9.72
C CYS A 98 2.58 -0.36 -10.43
N SER A 99 2.84 -1.50 -9.77
CA SER A 99 2.55 -2.84 -10.30
C SER A 99 1.16 -3.36 -9.88
N VAL A 100 0.45 -2.64 -9.03
CA VAL A 100 -0.89 -3.02 -8.58
C VAL A 100 -1.89 -2.94 -9.73
N ASP A 101 -2.80 -3.89 -9.79
CA ASP A 101 -3.85 -3.96 -10.79
C ASP A 101 -4.78 -2.75 -10.72
N THR A 102 -5.19 -2.24 -11.87
CA THR A 102 -6.09 -1.07 -11.98
C THR A 102 -7.48 -1.49 -12.42
N GLY A 103 -8.50 -1.03 -11.69
CA GLY A 103 -9.91 -1.32 -12.00
C GLY A 103 -10.86 -0.58 -11.07
N ASN A 104 -12.14 -0.95 -11.11
CA ASN A 104 -13.14 -0.38 -10.21
C ASN A 104 -13.82 -1.49 -9.39
N PRO A 105 -13.53 -1.59 -8.08
CA PRO A 105 -14.15 -2.57 -7.19
C PRO A 105 -15.65 -2.31 -6.90
N ARG A 106 -16.19 -1.16 -7.29
CA ARG A 106 -17.62 -0.81 -7.14
C ARG A 106 -18.11 -0.92 -5.70
N GLY A 107 -17.38 -0.33 -4.77
CA GLY A 107 -17.74 -0.29 -3.35
C GLY A 107 -17.56 -1.61 -2.59
N ARG A 108 -17.10 -2.70 -3.22
CA ARG A 108 -16.88 -3.98 -2.53
C ARG A 108 -15.79 -3.84 -1.48
N LEU A 109 -16.07 -4.34 -0.27
CA LEU A 109 -15.15 -4.43 0.85
C LEU A 109 -15.27 -5.81 1.50
N ASP A 110 -14.17 -6.31 2.03
CA ASP A 110 -14.18 -7.46 2.92
C ASP A 110 -14.31 -6.97 4.37
N GLU A 111 -15.50 -7.14 4.95
CA GLU A 111 -15.79 -6.72 6.32
C GLU A 111 -14.95 -7.48 7.36
N LEU A 112 -14.42 -8.65 7.02
CA LEU A 112 -13.58 -9.47 7.89
C LEU A 112 -12.09 -9.08 7.82
N GLU A 113 -11.66 -8.31 6.81
CA GLU A 113 -10.27 -7.91 6.62
C GLU A 113 -9.66 -7.25 7.88
N PRO A 114 -10.33 -6.31 8.58
CA PRO A 114 -9.80 -5.70 9.80
C PRO A 114 -9.44 -6.71 10.89
N ASP A 115 -10.31 -7.66 11.17
CA ASP A 115 -10.06 -8.68 12.18
C ASP A 115 -9.03 -9.72 11.74
N ASN A 116 -9.01 -10.08 10.46
CA ASN A 116 -8.04 -11.01 9.88
C ASN A 116 -6.63 -10.44 9.91
N VAL A 117 -6.47 -9.15 9.58
CA VAL A 117 -5.19 -8.44 9.68
C VAL A 117 -4.72 -8.39 11.13
N ALA A 118 -5.61 -8.00 12.07
CA ALA A 118 -5.26 -7.92 13.48
C ALA A 118 -4.83 -9.27 14.06
N LYS A 119 -5.52 -10.38 13.71
CA LYS A 119 -5.12 -11.74 14.08
C LYS A 119 -3.75 -12.12 13.52
N SER A 120 -3.49 -11.77 12.27
CA SER A 120 -2.20 -12.08 11.62
C SER A 120 -1.04 -11.35 12.30
N ILE A 121 -1.23 -10.07 12.65
CA ILE A 121 -0.23 -9.27 13.38
C ILE A 121 0.05 -9.86 14.76
N GLU A 122 -0.99 -10.27 15.50
CA GLU A 122 -0.87 -10.94 16.80
C GLU A 122 -0.08 -12.25 16.71
N GLU A 123 -0.42 -13.14 15.78
CA GLU A 123 0.25 -14.42 15.57
C GLU A 123 1.69 -14.28 15.08
N MET A 124 1.95 -13.28 14.23
CA MET A 124 3.30 -12.97 13.76
C MET A 124 4.18 -12.36 14.86
N ARG A 125 3.59 -11.90 15.97
CA ARG A 125 4.29 -11.25 17.10
C ARG A 125 5.20 -10.11 16.63
N VAL A 126 4.70 -9.29 15.71
CA VAL A 126 5.45 -8.13 15.23
C VAL A 126 5.36 -6.99 16.26
N LYS A 127 6.39 -6.17 16.33
CA LYS A 127 6.40 -4.96 17.18
C LYS A 127 5.99 -3.71 16.41
N TYR A 128 6.07 -3.76 15.09
CA TYR A 128 5.78 -2.66 14.19
C TYR A 128 5.02 -3.18 12.97
N ALA A 129 3.78 -2.73 12.82
CA ALA A 129 2.90 -3.14 11.72
C ALA A 129 2.79 -2.01 10.70
N VAL A 130 3.08 -2.30 9.45
CA VAL A 130 2.87 -1.38 8.34
C VAL A 130 1.60 -1.78 7.59
N LEU A 131 0.66 -0.83 7.54
CA LEU A 131 -0.56 -0.93 6.75
C LEU A 131 -0.45 0.01 5.56
N THR A 132 -0.86 -0.44 4.40
CA THR A 132 -1.05 0.40 3.23
C THR A 132 -2.35 0.02 2.54
N SER A 133 -2.69 0.65 1.43
CA SER A 133 -3.86 0.26 0.65
C SER A 133 -3.73 0.63 -0.82
N VAL A 134 -4.64 0.09 -1.60
CA VAL A 134 -5.01 0.63 -2.90
C VAL A 134 -5.82 1.92 -2.74
N ASN A 135 -5.84 2.79 -3.75
CA ASN A 135 -6.79 3.91 -3.78
C ASN A 135 -8.19 3.38 -4.10
N ARG A 136 -9.18 3.88 -3.39
CA ARG A 136 -10.58 3.51 -3.49
C ARG A 136 -11.45 4.74 -3.71
N ASP A 137 -11.26 5.42 -4.87
CA ASP A 137 -12.06 6.59 -5.24
C ASP A 137 -13.54 6.26 -5.49
N ASP A 138 -13.88 4.97 -5.49
CA ASP A 138 -15.24 4.40 -5.56
C ASP A 138 -15.94 4.34 -4.18
N LEU A 139 -15.24 4.67 -3.10
CA LEU A 139 -15.80 4.80 -1.75
C LEU A 139 -15.90 6.29 -1.38
N ASP A 140 -16.96 6.66 -0.67
CA ASP A 140 -17.22 8.05 -0.30
C ASP A 140 -16.12 8.64 0.58
N ASP A 141 -15.59 7.86 1.52
CA ASP A 141 -14.51 8.26 2.42
C ASP A 141 -13.11 7.77 1.97
N GLY A 142 -12.99 7.29 0.74
CA GLY A 142 -11.72 6.76 0.21
C GLY A 142 -11.16 5.55 0.98
N GLY A 143 -11.97 4.92 1.83
CA GLY A 143 -11.60 3.78 2.67
C GLY A 143 -11.08 4.16 4.07
N ALA A 144 -11.21 5.41 4.49
CA ALA A 144 -10.74 5.89 5.81
C ALA A 144 -11.40 5.15 6.98
N GLY A 145 -12.68 4.81 6.86
CA GLY A 145 -13.39 4.00 7.85
C GLY A 145 -12.79 2.61 8.01
N HIS A 146 -12.46 1.98 6.91
CA HIS A 146 -11.86 0.65 6.90
C HIS A 146 -10.45 0.65 7.51
N PHE A 147 -9.61 1.65 7.17
CA PHE A 147 -8.32 1.88 7.84
C PHE A 147 -8.48 2.04 9.34
N SER A 148 -9.38 2.93 9.76
CA SER A 148 -9.65 3.18 11.18
C SER A 148 -10.09 1.92 11.93
N ASN A 149 -10.96 1.12 11.34
CA ASN A 149 -11.44 -0.14 11.91
C ASN A 149 -10.30 -1.15 12.05
N THR A 150 -9.43 -1.26 11.03
CA THR A 150 -8.27 -2.15 11.05
C THR A 150 -7.28 -1.76 12.14
N ILE A 151 -6.92 -0.47 12.25
CA ILE A 151 -6.01 0.02 13.28
C ILE A 151 -6.58 -0.24 14.67
N ARG A 152 -7.86 0.05 14.89
CA ARG A 152 -8.54 -0.21 16.16
C ARG A 152 -8.60 -1.71 16.50
N ALA A 153 -8.81 -2.58 15.49
CA ALA A 153 -8.78 -4.03 15.68
C ALA A 153 -7.39 -4.50 16.13
N ILE A 154 -6.32 -3.98 15.51
CA ILE A 154 -4.94 -4.25 15.91
C ILE A 154 -4.71 -3.79 17.35
N LYS A 155 -5.05 -2.54 17.68
CA LYS A 155 -4.83 -1.98 19.01
C LYS A 155 -5.63 -2.69 20.13
N ARG A 156 -6.79 -3.25 19.83
CA ARG A 156 -7.54 -4.09 20.79
C ARG A 156 -6.85 -5.41 21.08
N ARG A 157 -6.22 -6.06 20.09
CA ARG A 157 -5.54 -7.36 20.22
C ARG A 157 -4.11 -7.24 20.72
N THR A 158 -3.41 -6.23 20.22
CA THR A 158 -1.98 -5.99 20.44
C THR A 158 -1.74 -4.51 20.75
N PRO A 159 -2.06 -4.02 21.97
CA PRO A 159 -1.98 -2.59 22.33
C PRO A 159 -0.58 -1.99 22.13
N ASP A 160 0.46 -2.79 22.37
CA ASP A 160 1.87 -2.38 22.35
C ASP A 160 2.50 -2.36 20.94
N VAL A 161 1.77 -2.81 19.92
CA VAL A 161 2.27 -2.77 18.53
C VAL A 161 2.18 -1.36 17.99
N ASP A 162 3.29 -0.82 17.51
CA ASP A 162 3.29 0.42 16.76
C ASP A 162 2.69 0.22 15.37
N VAL A 163 1.80 1.11 14.97
CA VAL A 163 1.11 1.04 13.67
C VAL A 163 1.51 2.24 12.82
N GLU A 164 2.09 1.95 11.66
CA GLU A 164 2.26 2.89 10.56
C GLU A 164 1.16 2.66 9.53
N ALA A 165 0.47 3.73 9.13
CA ALA A 165 -0.52 3.68 8.07
C ALA A 165 -0.07 4.56 6.89
N LEU A 166 0.31 3.92 5.78
CA LEU A 166 0.55 4.56 4.49
C LEU A 166 -0.77 4.68 3.76
N CYS A 167 -1.39 5.84 3.90
CA CYS A 167 -2.75 6.09 3.45
C CYS A 167 -2.83 6.75 2.07
N PRO A 168 -3.96 6.61 1.36
CA PRO A 168 -4.29 7.46 0.22
C PRO A 168 -4.50 8.91 0.67
N ASP A 169 -4.61 9.81 -0.31
CA ASP A 169 -4.81 11.24 -0.06
C ASP A 169 -6.22 11.62 0.38
N PHE A 170 -7.16 10.67 0.40
CA PHE A 170 -8.58 10.87 0.72
C PHE A 170 -9.19 12.09 0.01
N LYS A 171 -8.67 12.46 -1.18
CA LYS A 171 -9.06 13.68 -1.92
C LYS A 171 -8.92 14.97 -1.10
N GLY A 172 -8.09 14.98 -0.05
CA GLY A 172 -7.94 16.09 0.89
C GLY A 172 -9.08 16.24 1.91
N ASP A 173 -9.95 15.24 2.05
CA ASP A 173 -11.05 15.27 3.02
C ASP A 173 -10.54 15.18 4.46
N LEU A 174 -10.70 16.26 5.22
CA LEU A 174 -10.28 16.37 6.61
C LEU A 174 -11.10 15.48 7.56
N VAL A 175 -12.33 15.13 7.21
CA VAL A 175 -13.16 14.22 8.03
C VAL A 175 -12.61 12.81 7.92
N ALA A 176 -12.32 12.34 6.71
CA ALA A 176 -11.68 11.07 6.45
C ALA A 176 -10.30 10.99 7.12
N LEU A 177 -9.49 12.05 6.98
CA LEU A 177 -8.18 12.16 7.60
C LEU A 177 -8.24 12.05 9.14
N LYS A 178 -9.11 12.82 9.80
CA LYS A 178 -9.32 12.76 11.26
C LYS A 178 -9.76 11.38 11.73
N LYS A 179 -10.61 10.70 10.97
CA LYS A 179 -11.08 9.34 11.28
C LYS A 179 -9.90 8.36 11.40
N VAL A 180 -8.94 8.43 10.47
CA VAL A 180 -7.73 7.59 10.53
C VAL A 180 -6.80 8.03 11.65
N LEU A 181 -6.49 9.32 11.76
CA LEU A 181 -5.55 9.84 12.76
C LEU A 181 -6.00 9.58 14.20
N SER A 182 -7.32 9.54 14.46
CA SER A 182 -7.88 9.25 15.78
C SER A 182 -7.96 7.75 16.11
N SER A 183 -7.52 6.85 15.25
CA SER A 183 -7.66 5.40 15.42
C SER A 183 -6.61 4.77 16.35
N GLY A 184 -5.53 5.51 16.69
CA GLY A 184 -4.47 5.04 17.60
C GLY A 184 -3.17 4.66 16.90
N LEU A 185 -2.96 5.10 15.65
CA LEU A 185 -1.69 4.90 14.93
C LEU A 185 -0.57 5.79 15.50
N GLN A 186 0.67 5.37 15.33
CA GLN A 186 1.87 6.11 15.69
C GLN A 186 2.44 6.91 14.53
N VAL A 187 2.34 6.36 13.30
CA VAL A 187 2.90 6.99 12.11
C VAL A 187 1.83 7.08 11.02
N PHE A 188 1.60 8.29 10.53
CA PHE A 188 0.80 8.55 9.34
C PHE A 188 1.74 8.81 8.17
N ALA A 189 1.66 8.01 7.15
CA ALA A 189 2.48 8.14 5.94
C ALA A 189 1.61 8.43 4.72
N GLN A 190 2.10 9.32 3.86
CA GLN A 190 1.59 9.54 2.52
C GLN A 190 2.72 9.93 1.59
N ASN A 191 2.91 9.16 0.53
CA ASN A 191 4.05 9.34 -0.35
C ASN A 191 3.83 10.46 -1.37
N LEU A 192 4.79 11.37 -1.49
CA LEU A 192 4.93 12.31 -2.61
C LEU A 192 5.30 11.57 -3.90
N GLU A 193 6.01 10.47 -3.77
CA GLU A 193 6.55 9.61 -4.82
C GLU A 193 7.63 10.27 -5.68
N THR A 194 7.42 11.51 -6.09
CA THR A 194 8.37 12.24 -6.93
C THR A 194 8.28 13.75 -6.73
N VAL A 195 9.14 14.50 -7.40
CA VAL A 195 9.14 15.96 -7.41
C VAL A 195 7.97 16.52 -8.22
N LYS A 196 7.57 17.77 -7.93
CA LYS A 196 6.40 18.42 -8.53
C LYS A 196 6.35 18.31 -10.06
N ARG A 197 7.46 18.57 -10.77
CA ARG A 197 7.53 18.54 -12.24
C ARG A 197 7.26 17.15 -12.85
N LEU A 198 7.53 16.08 -12.10
CA LEU A 198 7.34 14.70 -12.54
C LEU A 198 6.01 14.08 -12.07
N THR A 199 5.27 14.76 -11.19
CA THR A 199 4.02 14.22 -10.65
C THR A 199 3.03 13.87 -11.75
N GLN A 200 2.71 14.82 -12.63
CA GLN A 200 1.76 14.61 -13.75
C GLN A 200 2.19 13.51 -14.73
N PRO A 201 3.46 13.42 -15.16
CA PRO A 201 3.92 12.36 -16.05
C PRO A 201 3.85 10.96 -15.47
N VAL A 202 4.02 10.77 -14.14
CA VAL A 202 4.21 9.43 -13.55
C VAL A 202 3.10 8.98 -12.61
N ARG A 203 2.36 9.90 -11.98
CA ARG A 203 1.23 9.56 -11.10
C ARG A 203 -0.10 9.58 -11.86
N ASP A 204 -1.11 8.99 -11.25
CA ASP A 204 -2.51 9.17 -11.70
C ASP A 204 -2.88 10.66 -11.63
N PRO A 205 -3.65 11.22 -12.61
CA PRO A 205 -4.03 12.63 -12.62
C PRO A 205 -4.73 13.13 -11.35
N ARG A 206 -5.36 12.22 -10.59
CA ARG A 206 -6.03 12.54 -9.30
C ARG A 206 -5.07 12.63 -8.12
N ALA A 207 -3.81 12.22 -8.29
CA ALA A 207 -2.78 12.26 -7.26
C ALA A 207 -1.97 13.55 -7.35
N GLY A 208 -2.45 14.61 -6.71
CA GLY A 208 -1.82 15.93 -6.74
C GLY A 208 -0.62 16.08 -5.79
N TYR A 209 0.43 16.78 -6.24
CA TYR A 209 1.59 17.10 -5.41
C TYR A 209 1.20 17.97 -4.20
N GLU A 210 0.50 19.08 -4.46
CA GLU A 210 0.04 20.01 -3.43
C GLU A 210 -0.98 19.36 -2.49
N GLN A 211 -1.84 18.49 -3.00
CA GLN A 211 -2.78 17.73 -2.18
C GLN A 211 -2.06 16.82 -1.19
N THR A 212 -0.98 16.15 -1.61
CA THR A 212 -0.18 15.33 -0.70
C THR A 212 0.48 16.17 0.40
N LEU A 213 1.06 17.33 0.04
CA LEU A 213 1.63 18.26 1.03
C LEU A 213 0.57 18.77 2.00
N PHE A 214 -0.60 19.17 1.50
CA PHE A 214 -1.72 19.60 2.33
C PHE A 214 -2.14 18.53 3.34
N VAL A 215 -2.30 17.29 2.90
CA VAL A 215 -2.71 16.18 3.80
C VAL A 215 -1.65 15.93 4.87
N LEU A 216 -0.35 15.96 4.53
CA LEU A 216 0.72 15.78 5.50
C LEU A 216 0.77 16.94 6.52
N GLU A 217 0.62 18.17 6.04
CA GLU A 217 0.59 19.37 6.89
C GLU A 217 -0.59 19.35 7.85
N GLU A 218 -1.80 19.10 7.34
CA GLU A 218 -3.01 19.01 8.17
C GLU A 218 -2.97 17.84 9.15
N SER A 219 -2.39 16.71 8.76
CA SER A 219 -2.16 15.59 9.68
C SER A 219 -1.32 16.01 10.90
N LYS A 220 -0.25 16.77 10.65
CA LYS A 220 0.64 17.26 11.71
C LYS A 220 -0.01 18.33 12.59
N LYS A 221 -0.81 19.21 12.01
CA LYS A 221 -1.59 20.23 12.75
C LYS A 221 -2.65 19.59 13.65
N LEU A 222 -3.41 18.63 13.10
CA LEU A 222 -4.53 18.00 13.81
C LEU A 222 -4.06 17.05 14.92
N PHE A 223 -2.97 16.31 14.69
CA PHE A 223 -2.43 15.33 15.63
C PHE A 223 -0.91 15.49 15.76
N PRO A 224 -0.42 16.50 16.52
CA PRO A 224 1.01 16.82 16.62
C PRO A 224 1.91 15.69 17.14
N LYS A 225 1.33 14.75 17.90
CA LYS A 225 2.04 13.59 18.45
C LYS A 225 2.23 12.47 17.43
N VAL A 226 1.42 12.43 16.37
CA VAL A 226 1.56 11.46 15.29
C VAL A 226 2.76 11.86 14.43
N ILE A 227 3.63 10.90 14.14
CA ILE A 227 4.74 11.09 13.23
C ILE A 227 4.21 11.13 11.80
N THR A 228 4.54 12.18 11.05
CA THR A 228 4.23 12.24 9.61
C THR A 228 5.43 11.76 8.81
N LYS A 229 5.19 10.96 7.78
CA LYS A 229 6.22 10.35 6.92
C LYS A 229 5.86 10.49 5.45
N THR A 230 6.85 10.71 4.61
CA THR A 230 6.71 10.66 3.14
C THR A 230 7.91 9.94 2.52
N SER A 231 7.76 9.49 1.28
CA SER A 231 8.83 8.85 0.51
C SER A 231 8.90 9.43 -0.89
N LEU A 232 10.11 9.41 -1.44
CA LEU A 232 10.42 9.80 -2.80
C LEU A 232 11.16 8.65 -3.49
N MET A 233 10.81 8.39 -4.75
CA MET A 233 11.56 7.49 -5.62
C MET A 233 12.64 8.30 -6.36
N LEU A 234 13.85 7.78 -6.36
CA LEU A 234 14.97 8.35 -7.10
C LEU A 234 15.15 7.60 -8.42
N GLY A 235 15.55 8.34 -9.47
CA GLY A 235 15.80 7.73 -10.79
C GLY A 235 14.56 7.56 -11.68
N LEU A 236 13.49 8.31 -11.40
CA LEU A 236 12.32 8.39 -12.27
C LEU A 236 12.56 9.34 -13.45
#